data_12d1ab9e58722413bd87163d77db939c
#
_entry.id   12d1ab9e58722413bd87163d77db939c
#
_cell.length_a   1.000
_cell.length_b   1.000
_cell.length_c   1.000
_cell.angle_alpha   90.00
_cell.angle_beta   90.00
_cell.angle_gamma   90.00
#
_symmetry.space_group_name_H-M   'P 1'
#
loop_
_entity.id
_entity.type
_entity.pdbx_description
1 polymer ?
#
loop_
_entity_poly.entity_id
_entity_poly.type
_entity_poly.pdbx_seq_one_letter_code
_entity_poly.pdbx_strand_id
1 'polypeptide(L)'
;MYEPTAPWRGKGERPTIVFGPSTRGQGDQCAPSRAGMQVGSVGLSKVGSPTINVSYEYSFYMMALRRGARVIVADLIGLGMPGHHTYVNHIEEAHALLDAARSGLSLAHAPADAPLGFAGYSQGGGASLSAAEYAESYAPELNVVGTYAGAPPTDLPETMRSIDGSAISHVLGYAINGFAERSPEFRDAVLEEFNPRGIDFLRSAATSCVGDSVLTWGFTDTRRLTRTGESLSEIVERKPVIKETLMRQNLGKQVPNAPVMMASSPHDDLISHDQVRRTAGAYCSMGGTIDFIAAPGTSTIPRTGVDHAVPLYLEMPVGLRYLCLLYTSDAADE
;
A
#
# COMPACT_ATOMS: atom_id res chain seq x y z
N MET A 1 -16.61 1.98 5.23
CA MET A 1 -17.00 0.62 5.63
C MET A 1 -18.20 0.16 4.80
N TYR A 2 -18.24 -1.12 4.46
CA TYR A 2 -19.33 -1.76 3.70
C TYR A 2 -19.76 -3.04 4.42
N GLU A 3 -21.05 -3.20 4.63
CA GLU A 3 -21.66 -4.38 5.25
C GLU A 3 -22.29 -5.27 4.17
N PRO A 4 -22.15 -6.61 4.26
CA PRO A 4 -22.91 -7.52 3.42
C PRO A 4 -24.41 -7.39 3.68
N THR A 5 -25.21 -7.42 2.63
CA THR A 5 -26.68 -7.41 2.75
C THR A 5 -27.23 -8.72 3.32
N ALA A 6 -26.52 -9.84 3.10
CA ALA A 6 -26.91 -11.13 3.65
C ALA A 6 -26.47 -11.24 5.13
N PRO A 7 -27.30 -11.88 5.99
CA PRO A 7 -26.91 -12.16 7.37
C PRO A 7 -25.71 -13.13 7.40
N TRP A 8 -24.85 -12.97 8.41
CA TRP A 8 -23.77 -13.93 8.66
C TRP A 8 -24.36 -15.29 9.08
N ARG A 9 -23.89 -16.35 8.44
CA ARG A 9 -24.33 -17.74 8.70
C ARG A 9 -23.21 -18.65 9.16
N GLY A 10 -21.99 -18.11 9.29
CA GLY A 10 -20.85 -18.83 9.85
C GLY A 10 -20.95 -18.93 11.37
N LYS A 11 -20.03 -19.70 11.98
CA LYS A 11 -19.88 -19.72 13.42
C LYS A 11 -19.20 -18.43 13.89
N GLY A 12 -19.45 -18.04 15.15
CA GLY A 12 -18.85 -16.87 15.77
C GLY A 12 -19.25 -15.53 15.12
N GLU A 13 -18.45 -14.52 15.38
CA GLU A 13 -18.63 -13.16 14.87
C GLU A 13 -18.33 -13.06 13.37
N ARG A 14 -19.03 -12.15 12.70
CA ARG A 14 -18.79 -11.85 11.29
C ARG A 14 -17.35 -11.37 11.08
N PRO A 15 -16.56 -11.99 10.19
CA PRO A 15 -15.20 -11.56 9.92
C PRO A 15 -15.16 -10.20 9.21
N THR A 16 -14.09 -9.45 9.47
CA THR A 16 -13.82 -8.15 8.85
C THR A 16 -12.55 -8.22 8.03
N ILE A 17 -12.56 -7.71 6.80
CA ILE A 17 -11.36 -7.52 5.99
C ILE A 17 -11.11 -6.02 5.86
N VAL A 18 -9.94 -5.59 6.34
CA VAL A 18 -9.46 -4.21 6.21
C VAL A 18 -8.53 -4.15 5.00
N PHE A 19 -8.91 -3.37 4.00
CA PHE A 19 -8.11 -3.21 2.79
C PHE A 19 -7.20 -1.99 2.91
N GLY A 20 -5.89 -2.22 2.73
CA GLY A 20 -4.93 -1.21 2.37
C GLY A 20 -5.06 -0.91 0.87
N PRO A 21 -5.40 0.33 0.48
CA PRO A 21 -5.53 0.67 -0.93
C PRO A 21 -4.17 0.68 -1.63
N SER A 22 -4.14 0.21 -2.88
CA SER A 22 -3.01 0.43 -3.78
C SER A 22 -2.88 1.91 -4.14
N THR A 23 -1.79 2.28 -4.77
CA THR A 23 -1.46 3.67 -5.12
C THR A 23 -2.60 4.38 -5.84
N ARG A 24 -3.16 5.41 -5.22
CA ARG A 24 -4.24 6.25 -5.78
C ARG A 24 -3.71 7.58 -6.30
N GLY A 25 -2.73 8.14 -5.62
CA GLY A 25 -2.20 9.48 -5.84
C GLY A 25 -2.01 10.22 -4.53
N GLN A 26 -1.74 11.53 -4.60
CA GLN A 26 -1.57 12.36 -3.43
C GLN A 26 -2.66 13.45 -3.29
N GLY A 27 -3.40 13.73 -4.37
CA GLY A 27 -4.50 14.67 -4.33
C GLY A 27 -5.71 14.12 -3.55
N ASP A 28 -6.40 14.97 -2.78
CA ASP A 28 -7.56 14.58 -1.95
C ASP A 28 -8.67 13.88 -2.74
N GLN A 29 -8.86 14.25 -4.01
CA GLN A 29 -9.85 13.64 -4.89
C GLN A 29 -9.53 12.17 -5.23
N CYS A 30 -8.28 11.72 -4.97
CA CYS A 30 -7.84 10.36 -5.23
C CYS A 30 -8.18 9.38 -4.09
N ALA A 31 -8.66 9.88 -2.96
CA ALA A 31 -8.98 9.06 -1.80
C ALA A 31 -10.01 7.97 -2.14
N PRO A 32 -9.83 6.72 -1.64
CA PRO A 32 -10.80 5.64 -1.82
C PRO A 32 -12.23 6.02 -1.48
N SER A 33 -12.45 6.78 -0.40
CA SER A 33 -13.79 7.25 0.02
C SER A 33 -14.43 8.17 -1.01
N ARG A 34 -13.67 8.85 -1.85
CA ARG A 34 -14.15 9.73 -2.92
C ARG A 34 -14.63 8.96 -4.14
N ALA A 35 -14.03 7.79 -4.41
CA ALA A 35 -14.48 6.89 -5.47
C ALA A 35 -15.74 6.10 -5.07
N GLY A 36 -15.94 5.88 -3.77
CA GLY A 36 -17.03 5.05 -3.27
C GLY A 36 -16.99 3.63 -3.86
N MET A 37 -18.19 3.08 -4.10
CA MET A 37 -18.36 1.75 -4.74
C MET A 37 -18.39 1.85 -6.27
N GLN A 38 -17.42 2.56 -6.86
CA GLN A 38 -17.25 2.72 -8.30
C GLN A 38 -15.89 2.23 -8.75
N VAL A 39 -15.81 1.71 -9.98
CA VAL A 39 -14.55 1.25 -10.58
C VAL A 39 -13.57 2.41 -10.79
N GLY A 40 -14.10 3.61 -11.02
CA GLY A 40 -13.31 4.82 -11.15
C GLY A 40 -14.18 6.07 -11.22
N SER A 41 -13.54 7.20 -11.04
CA SER A 41 -14.18 8.52 -11.14
C SER A 41 -13.27 9.51 -11.85
N VAL A 42 -13.88 10.43 -12.58
CA VAL A 42 -13.20 11.59 -13.17
C VAL A 42 -13.62 12.82 -12.38
N GLY A 43 -12.66 13.63 -12.01
CA GLY A 43 -12.89 14.83 -11.22
C GLY A 43 -11.94 15.96 -11.57
N LEU A 44 -11.94 16.99 -10.74
CA LEU A 44 -10.99 18.09 -10.81
C LEU A 44 -10.14 18.11 -9.54
N SER A 45 -8.85 18.34 -9.71
CA SER A 45 -7.94 18.63 -8.58
C SER A 45 -8.30 19.98 -7.93
N LYS A 46 -7.72 20.26 -6.76
CA LYS A 46 -7.86 21.58 -6.09
C LYS A 46 -7.42 22.76 -6.97
N VAL A 47 -6.57 22.50 -7.96
CA VAL A 47 -6.11 23.54 -8.92
C VAL A 47 -6.86 23.50 -10.24
N GLY A 48 -7.98 22.75 -10.32
CA GLY A 48 -8.85 22.69 -11.49
C GLY A 48 -8.38 21.80 -12.64
N SER A 49 -7.31 21.02 -12.46
CA SER A 49 -6.84 20.07 -13.48
C SER A 49 -7.69 18.80 -13.47
N PRO A 50 -8.03 18.21 -14.64
CA PRO A 50 -8.71 16.94 -14.72
C PRO A 50 -7.91 15.84 -14.04
N THR A 51 -8.57 14.96 -13.31
CA THR A 51 -7.96 13.82 -12.61
C THR A 51 -8.74 12.54 -12.83
N ILE A 52 -8.04 11.42 -12.86
CA ILE A 52 -8.60 10.08 -13.03
C ILE A 52 -8.26 9.26 -11.80
N ASN A 53 -9.25 8.97 -10.98
CA ASN A 53 -9.15 8.06 -9.84
C ASN A 53 -9.69 6.69 -10.22
N VAL A 54 -8.89 5.63 -10.07
CA VAL A 54 -9.25 4.26 -10.42
C VAL A 54 -9.29 3.41 -9.16
N SER A 55 -10.39 2.72 -8.93
CA SER A 55 -10.57 1.78 -7.81
C SER A 55 -10.18 0.37 -8.24
N TYR A 56 -8.89 0.08 -8.24
CA TYR A 56 -8.34 -1.22 -8.70
C TYR A 56 -8.94 -2.40 -7.94
N GLU A 57 -9.19 -2.24 -6.64
CA GLU A 57 -9.60 -3.30 -5.73
C GLU A 57 -11.13 -3.45 -5.61
N TYR A 58 -11.91 -2.65 -6.33
CA TYR A 58 -13.38 -2.68 -6.24
C TYR A 58 -13.98 -4.09 -6.38
N SER A 59 -13.50 -4.87 -7.35
CA SER A 59 -13.95 -6.25 -7.57
C SER A 59 -13.65 -7.15 -6.38
N PHE A 60 -12.58 -6.89 -5.66
CA PHE A 60 -12.17 -7.66 -4.48
C PHE A 60 -12.97 -7.29 -3.24
N TYR A 61 -13.34 -6.01 -3.08
CA TYR A 61 -14.31 -5.60 -2.06
C TYR A 61 -15.63 -6.34 -2.24
N MET A 62 -16.13 -6.39 -3.48
CA MET A 62 -17.35 -7.14 -3.81
C MET A 62 -17.20 -8.64 -3.59
N MET A 63 -16.02 -9.20 -3.84
CA MET A 63 -15.73 -10.62 -3.58
C MET A 63 -15.76 -10.94 -2.08
N ALA A 64 -15.18 -10.10 -1.24
CA ALA A 64 -15.21 -10.24 0.22
C ALA A 64 -16.64 -10.11 0.77
N LEU A 65 -17.39 -9.09 0.34
CA LEU A 65 -18.78 -8.89 0.71
C LEU A 65 -19.68 -10.07 0.34
N ARG A 66 -19.51 -10.64 -0.87
CA ARG A 66 -20.27 -11.84 -1.32
C ARG A 66 -19.96 -13.08 -0.49
N ARG A 67 -18.79 -13.15 0.12
CA ARG A 67 -18.39 -14.22 1.06
C ARG A 67 -18.88 -13.96 2.49
N GLY A 68 -19.57 -12.85 2.71
CA GLY A 68 -20.14 -12.49 4.00
C GLY A 68 -19.22 -11.70 4.92
N ALA A 69 -18.01 -11.36 4.51
CA ALA A 69 -17.10 -10.54 5.30
C ALA A 69 -17.48 -9.06 5.22
N ARG A 70 -17.38 -8.35 6.35
CA ARG A 70 -17.39 -6.88 6.38
C ARG A 70 -16.15 -6.35 5.68
N VAL A 71 -16.26 -5.24 4.97
CA VAL A 71 -15.15 -4.61 4.27
C VAL A 71 -14.92 -3.21 4.82
N ILE A 72 -13.70 -2.93 5.24
CA ILE A 72 -13.22 -1.60 5.61
C ILE A 72 -12.16 -1.20 4.60
N VAL A 73 -12.22 0.01 4.08
CA VAL A 73 -11.19 0.60 3.20
C VAL A 73 -10.75 1.89 3.85
N ALA A 74 -9.47 2.00 4.15
CA ALA A 74 -8.88 3.22 4.71
C ALA A 74 -8.51 4.22 3.60
N ASP A 75 -8.60 5.51 3.89
CA ASP A 75 -8.05 6.54 2.98
C ASP A 75 -6.55 6.72 3.14
N LEU A 76 -5.97 6.25 4.22
CA LEU A 76 -4.63 6.49 4.70
C LEU A 76 -4.37 7.97 5.08
N ILE A 77 -3.32 8.21 5.84
CA ILE A 77 -3.06 9.52 6.41
C ILE A 77 -2.74 10.55 5.32
N GLY A 78 -3.39 11.72 5.39
CA GLY A 78 -3.20 12.84 4.47
C GLY A 78 -3.88 12.69 3.11
N LEU A 79 -4.61 11.58 2.86
CA LEU A 79 -5.38 11.40 1.63
C LEU A 79 -6.85 11.70 1.87
N GLY A 80 -7.40 12.68 1.14
CA GLY A 80 -8.79 13.13 1.32
C GLY A 80 -9.02 14.06 2.52
N MET A 81 -7.97 14.49 3.20
CA MET A 81 -7.94 15.33 4.39
C MET A 81 -6.78 16.34 4.31
N PRO A 82 -6.71 17.36 5.20
CA PRO A 82 -5.61 18.32 5.19
C PRO A 82 -4.24 17.65 5.38
N GLY A 83 -3.21 18.19 4.70
CA GLY A 83 -1.83 17.68 4.68
C GLY A 83 -1.54 16.88 3.40
N HIS A 84 -0.31 16.42 3.24
CA HIS A 84 0.05 15.51 2.17
C HIS A 84 -0.13 14.06 2.59
N HIS A 85 -0.60 13.22 1.66
CA HIS A 85 -0.61 11.79 1.88
C HIS A 85 0.80 11.28 2.18
N THR A 86 0.98 10.62 3.32
CA THR A 86 2.25 10.07 3.79
C THR A 86 2.56 8.74 3.10
N TYR A 87 2.59 8.79 1.78
CA TYR A 87 2.75 7.67 0.86
C TYR A 87 3.96 6.80 1.21
N VAL A 88 3.74 5.50 1.36
CA VAL A 88 4.72 4.47 1.78
C VAL A 88 5.45 4.77 3.10
N ASN A 89 4.88 5.62 3.95
CA ASN A 89 5.27 5.68 5.34
C ASN A 89 4.62 4.50 6.08
N HIS A 90 5.26 3.35 6.05
CA HIS A 90 4.69 2.10 6.51
C HIS A 90 4.26 2.13 7.98
N ILE A 91 4.96 2.90 8.83
CA ILE A 91 4.59 3.06 10.24
C ILE A 91 3.23 3.76 10.35
N GLU A 92 3.04 4.86 9.62
CA GLU A 92 1.78 5.60 9.61
C GLU A 92 0.67 4.84 8.89
N GLU A 93 1.00 4.11 7.81
CA GLU A 93 0.04 3.24 7.11
C GLU A 93 -0.45 2.10 8.00
N ALA A 94 0.44 1.49 8.81
CA ALA A 94 0.07 0.49 9.79
C ALA A 94 -0.93 1.03 10.81
N HIS A 95 -0.62 2.16 11.45
CA HIS A 95 -1.49 2.80 12.43
C HIS A 95 -2.85 3.17 11.81
N ALA A 96 -2.86 3.68 10.58
CA ALA A 96 -4.09 4.03 9.88
C ALA A 96 -4.99 2.82 9.62
N LEU A 97 -4.43 1.66 9.22
CA LEU A 97 -5.22 0.44 9.02
C LEU A 97 -5.73 -0.15 10.34
N LEU A 98 -4.91 -0.14 11.39
CA LEU A 98 -5.30 -0.62 12.73
C LEU A 98 -6.40 0.28 13.33
N ASP A 99 -6.30 1.61 13.19
CA ASP A 99 -7.35 2.54 13.63
C ASP A 99 -8.61 2.46 12.78
N ALA A 100 -8.48 2.19 11.48
CA ALA A 100 -9.61 1.91 10.61
C ALA A 100 -10.34 0.63 11.05
N ALA A 101 -9.62 -0.41 11.46
CA ALA A 101 -10.19 -1.62 12.05
C ALA A 101 -11.00 -1.30 13.32
N ARG A 102 -10.39 -0.61 14.29
CA ARG A 102 -11.07 -0.15 15.53
C ARG A 102 -12.35 0.61 15.24
N SER A 103 -12.23 1.62 14.37
CA SER A 103 -13.35 2.48 14.01
C SER A 103 -14.47 1.70 13.30
N GLY A 104 -14.09 0.81 12.39
CA GLY A 104 -15.05 0.01 11.64
C GLY A 104 -15.77 -1.03 12.51
N LEU A 105 -15.06 -1.72 13.42
CA LEU A 105 -15.69 -2.63 14.38
C LEU A 105 -16.65 -1.88 15.31
N SER A 106 -16.24 -0.71 15.83
CA SER A 106 -17.11 0.14 16.66
C SER A 106 -18.37 0.61 15.92
N LEU A 107 -18.24 1.07 14.68
CA LEU A 107 -19.37 1.48 13.84
C LEU A 107 -20.33 0.32 13.53
N ALA A 108 -19.82 -0.89 13.45
CA ALA A 108 -20.60 -2.10 13.23
C ALA A 108 -21.22 -2.67 14.52
N HIS A 109 -20.95 -2.05 15.67
CA HIS A 109 -21.30 -2.59 16.99
C HIS A 109 -20.77 -4.03 17.20
N ALA A 110 -19.65 -4.38 16.57
CA ALA A 110 -18.98 -5.66 16.73
C ALA A 110 -18.00 -5.62 17.92
N PRO A 111 -17.72 -6.78 18.56
CA PRO A 111 -16.70 -6.87 19.58
C PRO A 111 -15.32 -6.45 19.05
N ALA A 112 -14.46 -5.90 19.90
CA ALA A 112 -13.11 -5.49 19.53
C ALA A 112 -12.25 -6.67 19.06
N ASP A 113 -12.51 -7.86 19.62
CA ASP A 113 -11.87 -9.13 19.32
C ASP A 113 -12.57 -9.93 18.20
N ALA A 114 -13.53 -9.32 17.49
CA ALA A 114 -14.09 -9.97 16.30
C ALA A 114 -12.99 -10.26 15.26
N PRO A 115 -13.02 -11.44 14.59
CA PRO A 115 -11.95 -11.84 13.70
C PRO A 115 -11.78 -10.84 12.55
N LEU A 116 -10.55 -10.37 12.35
CA LEU A 116 -10.23 -9.47 11.26
C LEU A 116 -8.94 -9.89 10.54
N GLY A 117 -8.85 -9.52 9.26
CA GLY A 117 -7.64 -9.68 8.47
C GLY A 117 -7.34 -8.43 7.65
N PHE A 118 -6.07 -8.29 7.29
CA PHE A 118 -5.63 -7.24 6.39
C PHE A 118 -5.42 -7.79 4.99
N ALA A 119 -5.74 -7.00 3.96
CA ALA A 119 -5.51 -7.34 2.57
C ALA A 119 -5.09 -6.12 1.77
N GLY A 120 -4.08 -6.27 0.92
CA GLY A 120 -3.64 -5.19 0.06
C GLY A 120 -2.63 -5.64 -0.99
N TYR A 121 -2.42 -4.77 -1.98
CA TYR A 121 -1.48 -4.99 -3.06
C TYR A 121 -0.60 -3.75 -3.26
N SER A 122 0.65 -3.89 -3.66
CA SER A 122 1.57 -2.78 -3.88
C SER A 122 1.69 -1.90 -2.62
N GLN A 123 1.42 -0.60 -2.68
CA GLN A 123 1.32 0.26 -1.49
C GLN A 123 0.43 -0.37 -0.41
N GLY A 124 -0.76 -0.84 -0.80
CA GLY A 124 -1.68 -1.50 0.13
C GLY A 124 -1.13 -2.82 0.69
N GLY A 125 -0.31 -3.52 -0.08
CA GLY A 125 0.44 -4.70 0.39
C GLY A 125 1.44 -4.33 1.48
N GLY A 126 2.21 -3.26 1.28
CA GLY A 126 3.11 -2.69 2.28
C GLY A 126 2.37 -2.24 3.54
N ALA A 127 1.27 -1.51 3.37
CA ALA A 127 0.43 -1.07 4.48
C ALA A 127 -0.15 -2.26 5.29
N SER A 128 -0.68 -3.30 4.60
CA SER A 128 -1.23 -4.49 5.23
C SER A 128 -0.17 -5.29 5.98
N LEU A 129 1.00 -5.46 5.38
CA LEU A 129 2.12 -6.16 5.99
C LEU A 129 2.65 -5.40 7.22
N SER A 130 2.75 -4.08 7.11
CA SER A 130 3.14 -3.21 8.22
C SER A 130 2.09 -3.24 9.34
N ALA A 131 0.79 -3.25 9.03
CA ALA A 131 -0.26 -3.41 10.03
C ALA A 131 -0.12 -4.73 10.79
N ALA A 132 0.26 -5.81 10.11
CA ALA A 132 0.54 -7.11 10.75
C ALA A 132 1.76 -7.04 11.68
N GLU A 133 2.85 -6.32 11.30
CA GLU A 133 4.01 -6.11 12.17
C GLU A 133 3.67 -5.33 13.44
N TYR A 134 2.81 -4.30 13.33
CA TYR A 134 2.50 -3.39 14.43
C TYR A 134 1.25 -3.79 15.24
N ALA A 135 0.52 -4.83 14.83
CA ALA A 135 -0.74 -5.22 15.49
C ALA A 135 -0.58 -5.46 16.99
N GLU A 136 0.40 -6.27 17.40
CA GLU A 136 0.62 -6.59 18.81
C GLU A 136 1.02 -5.38 19.64
N SER A 137 1.89 -4.51 19.11
CA SER A 137 2.43 -3.38 19.87
C SER A 137 1.49 -2.17 19.90
N TYR A 138 0.68 -1.98 18.85
CA TYR A 138 -0.17 -0.81 18.72
C TYR A 138 -1.66 -1.08 18.99
N ALA A 139 -2.14 -2.28 18.68
CA ALA A 139 -3.56 -2.64 18.78
C ALA A 139 -3.75 -4.08 19.33
N PRO A 140 -3.22 -4.39 20.53
CA PRO A 140 -3.23 -5.74 21.08
C PRO A 140 -4.64 -6.28 21.39
N GLU A 141 -5.65 -5.43 21.42
CA GLU A 141 -7.05 -5.80 21.61
C GLU A 141 -7.73 -6.33 20.33
N LEU A 142 -7.12 -6.14 19.17
CA LEU A 142 -7.67 -6.61 17.90
C LEU A 142 -7.27 -8.06 17.63
N ASN A 143 -8.24 -8.88 17.27
CA ASN A 143 -8.02 -10.27 16.88
C ASN A 143 -7.66 -10.36 15.39
N VAL A 144 -6.38 -10.13 15.06
CA VAL A 144 -5.87 -10.28 13.70
C VAL A 144 -5.64 -11.77 13.44
N VAL A 145 -6.45 -12.38 12.58
CA VAL A 145 -6.39 -13.82 12.25
C VAL A 145 -5.53 -14.12 11.03
N GLY A 146 -5.18 -13.11 10.23
CA GLY A 146 -4.27 -13.29 9.09
C GLY A 146 -4.12 -12.05 8.24
N THR A 147 -3.11 -12.08 7.37
CA THR A 147 -2.82 -10.96 6.44
C THR A 147 -2.48 -11.49 5.05
N TYR A 148 -2.99 -10.83 4.03
CA TYR A 148 -2.54 -10.98 2.65
C TYR A 148 -1.81 -9.72 2.20
N ALA A 149 -0.57 -9.87 1.74
CA ALA A 149 0.27 -8.79 1.22
C ALA A 149 0.80 -9.16 -0.18
N GLY A 150 0.20 -8.61 -1.23
CA GLY A 150 0.64 -8.79 -2.61
C GLY A 150 1.63 -7.70 -3.02
N ALA A 151 2.74 -8.09 -3.64
CA ALA A 151 3.79 -7.20 -4.15
C ALA A 151 4.14 -6.03 -3.21
N PRO A 152 4.37 -6.26 -1.89
CA PRO A 152 4.64 -5.18 -0.94
C PRO A 152 6.03 -4.55 -1.20
N PRO A 153 6.17 -3.21 -1.21
CA PRO A 153 7.46 -2.53 -1.30
C PRO A 153 8.19 -2.62 0.05
N THR A 154 8.88 -3.74 0.31
CA THR A 154 9.50 -4.04 1.60
C THR A 154 10.84 -3.36 1.83
N ASP A 155 11.51 -2.91 0.75
CA ASP A 155 12.77 -2.15 0.75
C ASP A 155 12.59 -0.88 -0.08
N LEU A 156 12.42 0.28 0.58
CA LEU A 156 12.12 1.53 -0.13
C LEU A 156 13.28 2.04 -1.00
N PRO A 157 14.57 1.98 -0.59
CA PRO A 157 15.68 2.30 -1.48
C PRO A 157 15.72 1.44 -2.74
N GLU A 158 15.45 0.14 -2.64
CA GLU A 158 15.39 -0.77 -3.80
C GLU A 158 14.18 -0.46 -4.69
N THR A 159 13.01 -0.28 -4.09
CA THR A 159 11.78 0.11 -4.77
C THR A 159 11.96 1.41 -5.55
N MET A 160 12.60 2.41 -4.96
CA MET A 160 12.86 3.68 -5.62
C MET A 160 13.71 3.51 -6.90
N ARG A 161 14.73 2.65 -6.85
CA ARG A 161 15.57 2.34 -8.04
C ARG A 161 14.76 1.70 -9.16
N SER A 162 13.85 0.80 -8.84
CA SER A 162 13.00 0.13 -9.84
C SER A 162 11.98 1.09 -10.47
N ILE A 163 11.45 2.01 -9.69
CA ILE A 163 10.42 2.98 -10.12
C ILE A 163 11.00 4.12 -10.95
N ASP A 164 12.27 4.50 -10.74
CA ASP A 164 12.93 5.58 -11.49
C ASP A 164 12.91 5.29 -12.99
N GLY A 165 12.37 6.22 -13.77
CA GLY A 165 12.19 6.07 -15.21
C GLY A 165 11.11 5.08 -15.65
N SER A 166 10.25 4.62 -14.75
CA SER A 166 9.06 3.81 -15.08
C SER A 166 7.83 4.66 -15.43
N ALA A 167 6.78 4.01 -15.92
CA ALA A 167 5.50 4.68 -16.19
C ALA A 167 4.91 5.40 -14.97
N ILE A 168 5.21 4.89 -13.76
CA ILE A 168 4.73 5.48 -12.51
C ILE A 168 5.81 6.26 -11.75
N SER A 169 6.87 6.72 -12.42
CA SER A 169 7.98 7.46 -11.78
C SER A 169 7.53 8.64 -10.90
N HIS A 170 6.34 9.21 -11.19
CA HIS A 170 5.79 10.32 -10.39
C HIS A 170 5.40 9.95 -8.96
N VAL A 171 5.24 8.65 -8.63
CA VAL A 171 4.97 8.23 -7.25
C VAL A 171 6.15 8.49 -6.31
N LEU A 172 7.36 8.68 -6.86
CA LEU A 172 8.51 9.16 -6.09
C LEU A 172 8.26 10.56 -5.50
N GLY A 173 7.52 11.41 -6.23
CA GLY A 173 7.07 12.70 -5.73
C GLY A 173 6.08 12.58 -4.59
N TYR A 174 5.19 11.57 -4.61
CA TYR A 174 4.28 11.30 -3.50
C TYR A 174 5.04 10.94 -2.22
N ALA A 175 6.00 10.02 -2.34
CA ALA A 175 6.84 9.62 -1.20
C ALA A 175 7.64 10.81 -0.64
N ILE A 176 8.28 11.57 -1.51
CA ILE A 176 9.08 12.75 -1.10
C ILE A 176 8.20 13.77 -0.37
N ASN A 177 7.05 14.14 -0.92
CA ASN A 177 6.12 15.07 -0.28
C ASN A 177 5.63 14.54 1.07
N GLY A 178 5.29 13.24 1.15
CA GLY A 178 4.85 12.60 2.38
C GLY A 178 5.91 12.63 3.48
N PHE A 179 7.16 12.26 3.16
CA PHE A 179 8.26 12.34 4.14
C PHE A 179 8.63 13.77 4.51
N ALA A 180 8.58 14.69 3.54
CA ALA A 180 8.84 16.12 3.77
C ALA A 180 7.80 16.75 4.70
N GLU A 181 6.56 16.27 4.72
CA GLU A 181 5.51 16.70 5.65
C GLU A 181 5.87 16.37 7.12
N ARG A 182 6.61 15.27 7.33
CA ARG A 182 6.96 14.73 8.65
C ARG A 182 8.34 15.15 9.16
N SER A 183 9.26 15.46 8.25
CA SER A 183 10.65 15.81 8.61
C SER A 183 11.13 17.04 7.84
N PRO A 184 11.26 18.19 8.52
CA PRO A 184 11.87 19.38 7.93
C PRO A 184 13.31 19.13 7.44
N GLU A 185 14.08 18.30 8.15
CA GLU A 185 15.46 17.96 7.77
C GLU A 185 15.50 17.15 6.45
N PHE A 186 14.58 16.17 6.30
CA PHE A 186 14.43 15.43 5.05
C PHE A 186 14.02 16.38 3.91
N ARG A 187 13.01 17.22 4.14
CA ARG A 187 12.54 18.20 3.15
C ARG A 187 13.66 19.10 2.67
N ASP A 188 14.39 19.69 3.59
CA ASP A 188 15.45 20.65 3.26
C ASP A 188 16.59 19.94 2.51
N ALA A 189 16.98 18.72 2.92
CA ALA A 189 17.98 17.90 2.25
C ALA A 189 17.58 17.53 0.81
N VAL A 190 16.28 17.28 0.55
CA VAL A 190 15.79 17.00 -0.80
C VAL A 190 15.70 18.26 -1.65
N LEU A 191 15.17 19.36 -1.11
CA LEU A 191 15.01 20.62 -1.84
C LEU A 191 16.35 21.23 -2.28
N GLU A 192 17.43 21.02 -1.52
CA GLU A 192 18.79 21.39 -1.92
C GLU A 192 19.22 20.73 -3.25
N GLU A 193 18.79 19.50 -3.48
CA GLU A 193 19.19 18.71 -4.65
C GLU A 193 18.35 18.99 -5.89
N PHE A 194 17.12 19.48 -5.74
CA PHE A 194 16.19 19.63 -6.85
C PHE A 194 16.39 20.95 -7.62
N ASN A 195 16.35 20.83 -8.96
CA ASN A 195 16.28 21.96 -9.88
C ASN A 195 14.80 22.44 -10.02
N PRO A 196 14.52 23.54 -10.77
CA PRO A 196 13.15 24.03 -10.95
C PRO A 196 12.17 22.98 -11.49
N ARG A 197 12.60 22.08 -12.39
CA ARG A 197 11.78 21.00 -12.93
C ARG A 197 11.44 19.97 -11.82
N GLY A 198 12.39 19.70 -10.94
CA GLY A 198 12.16 18.83 -9.77
C GLY A 198 11.14 19.44 -8.80
N ILE A 199 11.18 20.74 -8.58
CA ILE A 199 10.18 21.45 -7.78
C ILE A 199 8.78 21.36 -8.43
N ASP A 200 8.69 21.49 -9.74
CA ASP A 200 7.42 21.34 -10.47
C ASP A 200 6.90 19.90 -10.40
N PHE A 201 7.79 18.91 -10.47
CA PHE A 201 7.45 17.50 -10.28
C PHE A 201 6.81 17.26 -8.89
N LEU A 202 7.40 17.78 -7.80
CA LEU A 202 6.84 17.66 -6.45
C LEU A 202 5.50 18.40 -6.31
N ARG A 203 5.41 19.60 -6.86
CA ARG A 203 4.17 20.40 -6.83
C ARG A 203 3.04 19.74 -7.59
N SER A 204 3.34 19.15 -8.74
CA SER A 204 2.37 18.37 -9.52
C SER A 204 1.94 17.11 -8.77
N ALA A 205 2.87 16.38 -8.16
CA ALA A 205 2.60 15.20 -7.36
C ALA A 205 1.57 15.47 -6.25
N ALA A 206 1.70 16.58 -5.54
CA ALA A 206 0.84 16.96 -4.41
C ALA A 206 -0.67 17.01 -4.74
N THR A 207 -1.04 17.12 -6.01
CA THR A 207 -2.44 17.27 -6.45
C THR A 207 -2.91 16.24 -7.46
N SER A 208 -2.03 15.32 -7.89
CA SER A 208 -2.31 14.33 -8.92
C SER A 208 -2.87 13.04 -8.37
N CYS A 209 -3.73 12.38 -9.16
CA CYS A 209 -3.99 10.95 -9.04
C CYS A 209 -2.99 10.16 -9.90
N VAL A 210 -2.85 8.86 -9.65
CA VAL A 210 -1.85 8.06 -10.35
C VAL A 210 -2.10 7.99 -11.87
N GLY A 211 -3.36 7.99 -12.29
CA GLY A 211 -3.69 7.94 -13.72
C GLY A 211 -3.20 9.16 -14.50
N ASP A 212 -3.44 10.37 -13.98
CA ASP A 212 -2.93 11.61 -14.59
C ASP A 212 -1.42 11.75 -14.43
N SER A 213 -0.84 11.23 -13.35
CA SER A 213 0.62 11.19 -13.13
C SER A 213 1.35 10.37 -14.21
N VAL A 214 0.80 9.22 -14.60
CA VAL A 214 1.35 8.41 -15.70
C VAL A 214 1.39 9.20 -17.01
N LEU A 215 0.34 9.97 -17.29
CA LEU A 215 0.23 10.76 -18.51
C LEU A 215 1.16 11.98 -18.55
N THR A 216 1.45 12.57 -17.39
CA THR A 216 2.18 13.85 -17.31
C THR A 216 3.67 13.67 -17.00
N TRP A 217 4.01 12.73 -16.15
CA TRP A 217 5.37 12.51 -15.64
C TRP A 217 5.85 11.06 -15.78
N GLY A 218 5.10 10.21 -16.47
CA GLY A 218 5.54 8.84 -16.72
C GLY A 218 6.88 8.78 -17.45
N PHE A 219 7.67 7.77 -17.17
CA PHE A 219 9.01 7.54 -17.74
C PHE A 219 10.02 8.67 -17.48
N THR A 220 9.80 9.46 -16.42
CA THR A 220 10.73 10.52 -16.03
C THR A 220 11.96 9.89 -15.35
N ASP A 221 13.13 10.09 -15.94
CA ASP A 221 14.44 9.85 -15.33
C ASP A 221 14.71 10.95 -14.31
N THR A 222 14.93 10.57 -13.05
CA THR A 222 15.11 11.52 -11.94
C THR A 222 16.37 12.37 -12.05
N ARG A 223 17.37 11.97 -12.87
CA ARG A 223 18.54 12.80 -13.22
C ARG A 223 18.15 14.14 -13.80
N ARG A 224 16.99 14.23 -14.46
CA ARG A 224 16.47 15.49 -15.05
C ARG A 224 15.85 16.43 -14.02
N LEU A 225 15.65 15.95 -12.79
CA LEU A 225 14.98 16.68 -11.71
C LEU A 225 15.97 17.28 -10.72
N THR A 226 17.25 16.89 -10.81
CA THR A 226 18.28 17.27 -9.84
C THR A 226 19.24 18.32 -10.43
N ARG A 227 19.89 19.09 -9.56
CA ARG A 227 20.86 20.15 -9.93
C ARG A 227 22.16 19.57 -10.47
N THR A 228 22.56 18.41 -9.92
CA THR A 228 23.82 17.75 -10.24
C THR A 228 23.72 16.79 -11.42
N GLY A 229 22.50 16.40 -11.81
CA GLY A 229 22.26 15.34 -12.77
C GLY A 229 22.42 13.94 -12.18
N GLU A 230 22.57 13.82 -10.87
CA GLU A 230 22.50 12.53 -10.14
C GLU A 230 21.05 12.04 -10.08
N SER A 231 20.85 10.73 -10.14
CA SER A 231 19.54 10.13 -9.85
C SER A 231 19.18 10.26 -8.37
N LEU A 232 17.91 10.13 -8.02
CA LEU A 232 17.50 10.09 -6.61
C LEU A 232 18.17 8.95 -5.84
N SER A 233 18.44 7.81 -6.50
CA SER A 233 19.16 6.70 -5.86
C SER A 233 20.60 7.06 -5.49
N GLU A 234 21.32 7.78 -6.36
CA GLU A 234 22.65 8.28 -6.08
C GLU A 234 22.64 9.30 -4.93
N ILE A 235 21.65 10.18 -4.91
CA ILE A 235 21.46 11.17 -3.82
C ILE A 235 21.17 10.47 -2.49
N VAL A 236 20.30 9.44 -2.47
CA VAL A 236 20.03 8.66 -1.26
C VAL A 236 21.29 8.04 -0.67
N GLU A 237 22.13 7.46 -1.51
CA GLU A 237 23.41 6.86 -1.03
C GLU A 237 24.35 7.91 -0.43
N ARG A 238 24.32 9.13 -0.92
CA ARG A 238 25.18 10.24 -0.49
C ARG A 238 24.64 11.04 0.70
N LYS A 239 23.31 11.07 0.91
CA LYS A 239 22.63 11.87 1.94
C LYS A 239 22.08 10.96 3.06
N PRO A 240 22.79 10.82 4.20
CA PRO A 240 22.36 9.91 5.28
C PRO A 240 20.96 10.17 5.78
N VAL A 241 20.52 11.43 5.95
CA VAL A 241 19.19 11.77 6.43
C VAL A 241 18.08 11.24 5.53
N ILE A 242 18.30 11.23 4.20
CA ILE A 242 17.33 10.68 3.23
C ILE A 242 17.35 9.16 3.31
N LYS A 243 18.54 8.55 3.28
CA LYS A 243 18.74 7.10 3.35
C LYS A 243 18.11 6.51 4.63
N GLU A 244 18.42 7.07 5.78
CA GLU A 244 17.91 6.61 7.07
C GLU A 244 16.38 6.74 7.17
N THR A 245 15.82 7.83 6.64
CA THR A 245 14.35 8.01 6.58
C THR A 245 13.69 6.90 5.79
N LEU A 246 14.21 6.56 4.60
CA LEU A 246 13.68 5.46 3.78
C LEU A 246 13.88 4.11 4.45
N MET A 247 15.10 3.82 4.93
CA MET A 247 15.42 2.53 5.58
C MET A 247 14.62 2.29 6.86
N ARG A 248 14.18 3.36 7.55
CA ARG A 248 13.31 3.25 8.73
C ARG A 248 11.97 2.62 8.37
N GLN A 249 11.51 2.79 7.14
CA GLN A 249 10.25 2.24 6.64
C GLN A 249 10.36 0.81 6.10
N ASN A 250 11.58 0.26 5.96
CA ASN A 250 11.74 -1.10 5.48
C ASN A 250 11.07 -2.10 6.42
N LEU A 251 10.36 -3.07 5.84
CA LEU A 251 9.66 -4.14 6.53
C LEU A 251 10.59 -5.35 6.81
N GLY A 252 10.11 -6.32 7.57
CA GLY A 252 10.91 -7.49 7.95
C GLY A 252 11.64 -7.33 9.28
N LYS A 253 11.19 -6.40 10.14
CA LYS A 253 11.83 -6.09 11.42
C LYS A 253 11.09 -6.64 12.63
N GLN A 254 9.79 -6.81 12.54
CA GLN A 254 8.93 -7.33 13.59
C GLN A 254 8.14 -8.51 13.04
N VAL A 255 8.07 -9.60 13.80
CA VAL A 255 7.34 -10.79 13.35
C VAL A 255 5.85 -10.56 13.51
N PRO A 256 5.05 -10.73 12.46
CA PRO A 256 3.60 -10.79 12.60
C PRO A 256 3.16 -11.96 13.47
N ASN A 257 2.25 -11.73 14.43
CA ASN A 257 1.73 -12.79 15.31
C ASN A 257 0.74 -13.71 14.62
N ALA A 258 0.06 -13.22 13.58
CA ALA A 258 -0.88 -14.00 12.79
C ALA A 258 -0.22 -14.48 11.49
N PRO A 259 -0.73 -15.58 10.88
CA PRO A 259 -0.24 -16.06 9.60
C PRO A 259 -0.32 -14.99 8.49
N VAL A 260 0.70 -14.93 7.65
CA VAL A 260 0.78 -13.98 6.53
C VAL A 260 1.00 -14.71 5.22
N MET A 261 0.13 -14.46 4.24
CA MET A 261 0.40 -14.82 2.86
C MET A 261 1.06 -13.64 2.16
N MET A 262 2.28 -13.82 1.69
CA MET A 262 3.00 -12.87 0.85
C MET A 262 3.05 -13.40 -0.59
N ALA A 263 2.69 -12.56 -1.56
CA ALA A 263 2.72 -12.93 -2.96
C ALA A 263 3.51 -11.90 -3.78
N SER A 264 4.24 -12.36 -4.80
CA SER A 264 4.91 -11.46 -5.74
C SER A 264 5.27 -12.20 -7.02
N SER A 265 5.22 -11.52 -8.16
CA SER A 265 5.62 -12.09 -9.45
C SER A 265 7.13 -11.97 -9.67
N PRO A 266 7.81 -13.04 -10.16
CA PRO A 266 9.22 -12.95 -10.58
C PRO A 266 9.45 -11.96 -11.73
N HIS A 267 8.40 -11.57 -12.43
CA HIS A 267 8.45 -10.63 -13.56
C HIS A 267 7.97 -9.22 -13.20
N ASP A 268 7.67 -8.96 -11.92
CA ASP A 268 7.23 -7.63 -11.47
C ASP A 268 8.26 -6.57 -11.86
N ASP A 269 7.83 -5.58 -12.64
CA ASP A 269 8.70 -4.55 -13.22
C ASP A 269 8.79 -3.26 -12.38
N LEU A 270 8.12 -3.22 -11.23
CA LEU A 270 8.11 -2.10 -10.29
C LEU A 270 8.61 -2.48 -8.89
N ILE A 271 8.16 -3.61 -8.36
CA ILE A 271 8.54 -4.10 -7.04
C ILE A 271 9.32 -5.41 -7.20
N SER A 272 10.60 -5.36 -6.92
CA SER A 272 11.49 -6.52 -7.07
C SER A 272 10.96 -7.72 -6.27
N HIS A 273 10.76 -8.84 -6.96
CA HIS A 273 10.41 -10.13 -6.35
C HIS A 273 11.40 -10.52 -5.24
N ASP A 274 12.68 -10.24 -5.46
CA ASP A 274 13.74 -10.62 -4.54
C ASP A 274 13.64 -9.89 -3.19
N GLN A 275 13.23 -8.61 -3.16
CA GLN A 275 13.03 -7.92 -1.88
C GLN A 275 11.89 -8.56 -1.07
N VAL A 276 10.77 -8.91 -1.74
CA VAL A 276 9.62 -9.55 -1.08
C VAL A 276 10.01 -10.93 -0.54
N ARG A 277 10.74 -11.71 -1.34
CA ARG A 277 11.24 -13.04 -0.96
C ARG A 277 12.22 -12.97 0.23
N ARG A 278 13.14 -11.98 0.23
CA ARG A 278 14.06 -11.77 1.36
C ARG A 278 13.31 -11.43 2.65
N THR A 279 12.30 -10.58 2.57
CA THR A 279 11.47 -10.20 3.72
C THR A 279 10.67 -11.39 4.25
N ALA A 280 10.06 -12.20 3.38
CA ALA A 280 9.40 -13.45 3.77
C ALA A 280 10.39 -14.39 4.51
N GLY A 281 11.60 -14.56 3.97
CA GLY A 281 12.66 -15.35 4.61
C GLY A 281 13.10 -14.79 5.97
N ALA A 282 13.13 -13.46 6.12
CA ALA A 282 13.45 -12.83 7.41
C ALA A 282 12.38 -13.13 8.46
N TYR A 283 11.09 -13.02 8.13
CA TYR A 283 10.03 -13.40 9.06
C TYR A 283 10.08 -14.88 9.43
N CYS A 284 10.27 -15.79 8.45
CA CYS A 284 10.42 -17.22 8.73
C CYS A 284 11.59 -17.49 9.68
N SER A 285 12.74 -16.82 9.50
CA SER A 285 13.91 -17.00 10.36
C SER A 285 13.70 -16.51 11.79
N MET A 286 12.75 -15.59 11.99
CA MET A 286 12.34 -15.08 13.30
C MET A 286 11.17 -15.88 13.91
N GLY A 287 10.67 -16.94 13.24
CA GLY A 287 9.60 -17.80 13.74
C GLY A 287 8.19 -17.43 13.26
N GLY A 288 8.06 -16.50 12.30
CA GLY A 288 6.76 -16.12 11.73
C GLY A 288 6.17 -17.22 10.83
N THR A 289 4.84 -17.30 10.78
CA THR A 289 4.10 -18.20 9.89
C THR A 289 3.84 -17.50 8.56
N ILE A 290 4.62 -17.83 7.53
CA ILE A 290 4.59 -17.16 6.23
C ILE A 290 4.31 -18.16 5.10
N ASP A 291 3.25 -17.91 4.35
CA ASP A 291 2.97 -18.56 3.07
C ASP A 291 3.46 -17.66 1.93
N PHE A 292 4.60 -18.00 1.31
CA PHE A 292 5.14 -17.21 0.20
C PHE A 292 4.75 -17.83 -1.14
N ILE A 293 4.10 -17.02 -2.01
CA ILE A 293 3.67 -17.44 -3.33
C ILE A 293 4.41 -16.64 -4.40
N ALA A 294 5.16 -17.34 -5.25
CA ALA A 294 5.63 -16.78 -6.52
C ALA A 294 4.48 -16.81 -7.53
N ALA A 295 3.85 -15.68 -7.74
CA ALA A 295 2.70 -15.59 -8.64
C ALA A 295 3.11 -15.75 -10.10
N PRO A 296 2.28 -16.40 -10.93
CA PRO A 296 2.52 -16.43 -12.35
C PRO A 296 2.44 -15.01 -12.92
N GLY A 297 3.38 -14.64 -13.73
CA GLY A 297 3.44 -13.37 -14.43
C GLY A 297 3.92 -13.57 -15.85
N THR A 298 3.62 -12.62 -16.70
CA THR A 298 4.19 -12.51 -18.05
C THR A 298 5.25 -11.42 -18.03
N SER A 299 6.37 -11.63 -18.71
CA SER A 299 7.31 -10.54 -18.98
C SER A 299 6.83 -9.82 -20.24
N THR A 300 6.38 -8.59 -20.10
CA THR A 300 5.92 -7.77 -21.22
C THR A 300 6.94 -6.68 -21.54
N ILE A 301 6.55 -5.41 -21.51
CA ILE A 301 7.43 -4.28 -21.74
C ILE A 301 7.92 -3.76 -20.38
N PRO A 302 9.21 -3.83 -20.09
CA PRO A 302 9.75 -3.39 -18.80
C PRO A 302 9.43 -1.92 -18.48
N ARG A 303 9.26 -1.62 -17.19
CA ARG A 303 9.00 -0.27 -16.66
C ARG A 303 7.64 0.33 -17.03
N THR A 304 6.72 -0.45 -17.61
CA THR A 304 5.36 0.02 -17.91
C THR A 304 4.41 -0.13 -16.73
N GLY A 305 4.76 -0.95 -15.74
CA GLY A 305 3.92 -1.33 -14.61
C GLY A 305 2.88 -2.39 -14.97
N VAL A 306 2.88 -2.92 -16.19
CA VAL A 306 1.93 -3.97 -16.60
C VAL A 306 2.23 -5.27 -15.88
N ASP A 307 3.50 -5.65 -15.77
CA ASP A 307 3.94 -6.87 -15.10
C ASP A 307 3.78 -6.78 -13.56
N HIS A 308 3.59 -5.57 -13.03
CA HIS A 308 3.15 -5.32 -11.66
C HIS A 308 1.62 -5.33 -11.51
N ALA A 309 0.88 -4.74 -12.46
CA ALA A 309 -0.57 -4.58 -12.33
C ALA A 309 -1.36 -5.87 -12.62
N VAL A 310 -0.93 -6.69 -13.56
CA VAL A 310 -1.64 -7.93 -13.96
C VAL A 310 -1.69 -8.94 -12.81
N PRO A 311 -0.59 -9.24 -12.09
CA PRO A 311 -0.61 -10.17 -10.96
C PRO A 311 -1.60 -9.80 -9.86
N LEU A 312 -1.93 -8.52 -9.63
CA LEU A 312 -2.99 -8.11 -8.70
C LEU A 312 -4.29 -8.94 -8.90
N TYR A 313 -4.73 -9.09 -10.15
CA TYR A 313 -5.98 -9.76 -10.46
C TYR A 313 -5.89 -11.30 -10.37
N LEU A 314 -4.68 -11.85 -10.37
CA LEU A 314 -4.42 -13.27 -10.20
C LEU A 314 -4.22 -13.65 -8.72
N GLU A 315 -3.53 -12.80 -7.97
CA GLU A 315 -3.10 -13.05 -6.60
C GLU A 315 -4.18 -12.71 -5.56
N MET A 316 -4.83 -11.55 -5.68
CA MET A 316 -5.80 -11.08 -4.69
C MET A 316 -6.96 -12.08 -4.45
N PRO A 317 -7.54 -12.75 -5.47
CA PRO A 317 -8.53 -13.80 -5.23
C PRO A 317 -8.00 -14.96 -4.38
N VAL A 318 -6.71 -15.32 -4.54
CA VAL A 318 -6.04 -16.35 -3.75
C VAL A 318 -5.86 -15.87 -2.32
N GLY A 319 -5.39 -14.64 -2.13
CA GLY A 319 -5.24 -14.01 -0.81
C GLY A 319 -6.56 -13.90 -0.06
N LEU A 320 -7.64 -13.50 -0.73
CA LEU A 320 -8.98 -13.48 -0.12
C LEU A 320 -9.51 -14.88 0.23
N ARG A 321 -9.18 -15.89 -0.55
CA ARG A 321 -9.49 -17.27 -0.22
C ARG A 321 -8.71 -17.74 1.00
N TYR A 322 -7.43 -17.42 1.07
CA TYR A 322 -6.58 -17.72 2.22
C TYR A 322 -7.17 -17.14 3.50
N LEU A 323 -7.49 -15.85 3.54
CA LEU A 323 -8.13 -15.21 4.68
C LEU A 323 -9.44 -15.91 5.05
N CYS A 324 -10.29 -16.25 4.06
CA CYS A 324 -11.54 -16.96 4.34
C CYS A 324 -11.31 -18.33 5.00
N LEU A 325 -10.27 -19.06 4.64
CA LEU A 325 -9.93 -20.34 5.26
C LEU A 325 -9.52 -20.16 6.73
N LEU A 326 -8.74 -19.13 7.04
CA LEU A 326 -8.35 -18.83 8.43
C LEU A 326 -9.57 -18.52 9.31
N TYR A 327 -10.55 -17.76 8.82
CA TYR A 327 -11.80 -17.49 9.55
C TYR A 327 -12.67 -18.72 9.79
N THR A 328 -12.52 -19.76 8.96
CA THR A 328 -13.36 -20.97 9.05
C THR A 328 -12.67 -22.14 9.72
N SER A 329 -11.34 -22.17 9.78
CA SER A 329 -10.58 -23.24 10.47
C SER A 329 -10.68 -23.12 11.98
N ASP A 330 -10.62 -21.91 12.54
CA ASP A 330 -10.83 -21.70 13.98
C ASP A 330 -12.23 -22.10 14.45
N ALA A 331 -13.19 -22.18 13.51
CA ALA A 331 -14.55 -22.66 13.79
C ALA A 331 -14.70 -24.18 13.71
N ALA A 332 -13.65 -24.92 13.30
CA ALA A 332 -13.68 -26.38 13.19
C ALA A 332 -13.01 -27.10 14.38
N ASP A 333 -12.19 -26.36 15.17
CA ASP A 333 -11.43 -26.92 16.30
C ASP A 333 -12.11 -26.70 17.68
N GLU A 334 -13.32 -26.09 17.73
CA GLU A 334 -14.23 -26.06 18.89
C GLU A 334 -15.42 -27.04 18.66
#